data_c35b207d3d969996ff163ad4585abcbc
#
_entry.id   c35b207d3d969996ff163ad4585abcbc
#
_cell.length_a   1.000
_cell.length_b   1.000
_cell.length_c   1.000
_cell.angle_alpha   90.00
_cell.angle_beta   90.00
_cell.angle_gamma   90.00
#
_symmetry.space_group_name_H-M   'P 1'
#
loop_
_entity.id
_entity.type
_entity.pdbx_description
1 polymer ?
#
loop_
_entity_poly.entity_id
_entity_poly.type
_entity_poly.pdbx_seq_one_letter_code
_entity_poly.pdbx_strand_id
1 'polypeptide(L)'
;MSVSMIASGAVLLLFVIMFFVKNNREIALRKEAEAQLGKIESVYDMMWKVLKQQAGVTEKYREVFEKISPELIAGRYAGNDKALLKMIQESNPAFDVRLYDKLMQSVEVQRAYFNSAQQRMLDIIRERATLIESMPWGWVVLNRKEIEYTVISSTATQDVLNTRREDNIELFS
;
A
#
# COMPACT_ATOMS: atom_id res chain seq x y z
N MET A 1 -9.15 12.40 55.22
CA MET A 1 -9.06 12.75 53.79
C MET A 1 -10.45 13.09 53.32
N SER A 2 -10.64 14.29 52.76
CA SER A 2 -11.97 14.69 52.27
C SER A 2 -12.32 13.90 50.98
N VAL A 3 -13.59 13.60 50.78
CA VAL A 3 -14.10 12.90 49.57
C VAL A 3 -13.62 13.61 48.32
N SER A 4 -13.48 14.93 48.34
CA SER A 4 -12.93 15.74 47.24
C SER A 4 -11.48 15.40 46.88
N MET A 5 -10.62 15.11 47.86
CA MET A 5 -9.22 14.71 47.59
C MET A 5 -9.14 13.34 46.91
N ILE A 6 -9.99 12.39 47.33
CA ILE A 6 -10.05 11.06 46.70
C ILE A 6 -10.57 11.18 45.27
N ALA A 7 -11.61 11.97 45.04
CA ALA A 7 -12.16 12.21 43.71
C ALA A 7 -11.14 12.87 42.78
N SER A 8 -10.41 13.89 43.24
CA SER A 8 -9.35 14.54 42.47
C SER A 8 -8.20 13.58 42.11
N GLY A 9 -7.79 12.74 43.04
CA GLY A 9 -6.76 11.72 42.82
C GLY A 9 -7.19 10.68 41.80
N ALA A 10 -8.46 10.22 41.84
CA ALA A 10 -8.99 9.29 40.85
C ALA A 10 -9.05 9.89 39.44
N VAL A 11 -9.47 11.14 39.30
CA VAL A 11 -9.48 11.86 38.00
C VAL A 11 -8.07 12.00 37.43
N LEU A 12 -7.10 12.38 38.27
CA LEU A 12 -5.71 12.51 37.84
C LEU A 12 -5.12 11.15 37.39
N LEU A 13 -5.41 10.08 38.12
CA LEU A 13 -4.99 8.73 37.75
C LEU A 13 -5.58 8.29 36.40
N LEU A 14 -6.87 8.54 36.17
CA LEU A 14 -7.51 8.26 34.88
C LEU A 14 -6.86 9.03 33.73
N PHE A 15 -6.52 10.30 33.96
CA PHE A 15 -5.83 11.10 32.96
C PHE A 15 -4.45 10.54 32.61
N VAL A 16 -3.68 10.13 33.62
CA VAL A 16 -2.36 9.50 33.41
C VAL A 16 -2.49 8.19 32.63
N ILE A 17 -3.45 7.33 33.01
CA ILE A 17 -3.69 6.08 32.29
C ILE A 17 -4.04 6.38 30.80
N MET A 18 -4.97 7.29 30.56
CA MET A 18 -5.36 7.67 29.19
C MET A 18 -4.20 8.24 28.39
N PHE A 19 -3.34 9.05 29.00
CA PHE A 19 -2.14 9.57 28.39
C PHE A 19 -1.23 8.44 27.87
N PHE A 20 -0.91 7.47 28.72
CA PHE A 20 -0.05 6.35 28.32
C PHE A 20 -0.71 5.46 27.26
N VAL A 21 -2.00 5.14 27.41
CA VAL A 21 -2.73 4.31 26.45
C VAL A 21 -2.74 4.95 25.06
N LYS A 22 -3.05 6.24 24.96
CA LYS A 22 -3.11 6.94 23.67
C LYS A 22 -1.74 7.08 23.00
N ASN A 23 -0.71 7.42 23.77
CA ASN A 23 0.64 7.54 23.21
C ASN A 23 1.22 6.17 22.81
N ASN A 24 0.99 5.11 23.58
CA ASN A 24 1.41 3.76 23.20
C ASN A 24 0.69 3.27 21.93
N ARG A 25 -0.61 3.60 21.78
CA ARG A 25 -1.35 3.27 20.53
C ARG A 25 -0.80 4.02 19.34
N GLU A 26 -0.47 5.32 19.48
CA GLU A 26 0.17 6.11 18.42
C GLU A 26 1.51 5.49 17.97
N ILE A 27 2.36 5.14 18.93
CA ILE A 27 3.65 4.49 18.64
C ILE A 27 3.43 3.16 17.91
N ALA A 28 2.45 2.36 18.36
CA ALA A 28 2.13 1.08 17.72
C ALA A 28 1.68 1.26 16.27
N LEU A 29 0.78 2.22 16.01
CA LEU A 29 0.28 2.52 14.66
C LEU A 29 1.40 3.01 13.73
N ARG A 30 2.32 3.83 14.22
CA ARG A 30 3.47 4.28 13.44
C ARG A 30 4.40 3.12 13.05
N LYS A 31 4.72 2.26 14.02
CA LYS A 31 5.53 1.05 13.73
C LYS A 31 4.82 0.08 12.80
N GLU A 32 3.50 -0.04 12.92
CA GLU A 32 2.70 -0.85 12.01
C GLU A 32 2.73 -0.27 10.58
N ALA A 33 2.67 1.06 10.43
CA ALA A 33 2.81 1.73 9.14
C ALA A 33 4.18 1.49 8.51
N GLU A 34 5.27 1.61 9.28
CA GLU A 34 6.63 1.30 8.81
C GLU A 34 6.75 -0.15 8.32
N ALA A 35 6.22 -1.10 9.09
CA ALA A 35 6.21 -2.52 8.72
C ALA A 35 5.35 -2.77 7.47
N GLN A 36 4.23 -2.04 7.32
CA GLN A 36 3.36 -2.16 6.17
C GLN A 36 3.97 -1.58 4.89
N LEU A 37 4.73 -0.49 5.00
CA LEU A 37 5.52 0.05 3.89
C LEU A 37 6.53 -0.99 3.39
N GLY A 38 7.27 -1.64 4.27
CA GLY A 38 8.18 -2.72 3.90
C GLY A 38 7.48 -3.90 3.20
N LYS A 39 6.24 -4.22 3.56
CA LYS A 39 5.45 -5.24 2.83
C LYS A 39 5.09 -4.78 1.42
N ILE A 40 4.70 -3.52 1.25
CA ILE A 40 4.40 -2.94 -0.07
C ILE A 40 5.64 -3.00 -0.96
N GLU A 41 6.80 -2.61 -0.45
CA GLU A 41 8.08 -2.68 -1.17
C GLU A 41 8.45 -4.13 -1.55
N SER A 42 8.23 -5.08 -0.65
CA SER A 42 8.55 -6.50 -0.89
C SER A 42 7.74 -7.12 -2.03
N VAL A 43 6.56 -6.60 -2.35
CA VAL A 43 5.74 -7.09 -3.47
C VAL A 43 6.43 -6.84 -4.81
N TYR A 44 7.10 -5.70 -4.97
CA TYR A 44 7.87 -5.42 -6.18
C TYR A 44 9.01 -6.43 -6.38
N ASP A 45 9.73 -6.72 -5.31
CA ASP A 45 10.82 -7.72 -5.34
C ASP A 45 10.29 -9.13 -5.63
N MET A 46 9.14 -9.49 -5.05
CA MET A 46 8.51 -10.78 -5.33
C MET A 46 8.07 -10.89 -6.78
N MET A 47 7.47 -9.85 -7.33
CA MET A 47 7.04 -9.82 -8.73
C MET A 47 8.24 -9.94 -9.68
N TRP A 48 9.32 -9.22 -9.40
CA TRP A 48 10.57 -9.37 -10.13
C TRP A 48 11.14 -10.80 -10.08
N LYS A 49 11.14 -11.42 -8.90
CA LYS A 49 11.56 -12.83 -8.73
C LYS A 49 10.71 -13.79 -9.55
N VAL A 50 9.39 -13.59 -9.59
CA VAL A 50 8.46 -14.38 -10.42
C VAL A 50 8.84 -14.27 -11.89
N LEU A 51 9.10 -13.06 -12.40
CA LEU A 51 9.52 -12.83 -13.78
C LEU A 51 10.86 -13.51 -14.10
N LYS A 52 11.84 -13.41 -13.20
CA LYS A 52 13.14 -14.10 -13.36
C LYS A 52 12.96 -15.61 -13.41
N GLN A 53 12.16 -16.18 -12.52
CA GLN A 53 12.02 -17.64 -12.40
C GLN A 53 11.13 -18.26 -13.47
N GLN A 54 10.03 -17.60 -13.82
CA GLN A 54 9.04 -18.16 -14.75
C GLN A 54 9.26 -17.73 -16.20
N ALA A 55 9.74 -16.52 -16.42
CA ALA A 55 9.95 -15.99 -17.76
C ALA A 55 11.43 -15.89 -18.17
N GLY A 56 12.37 -16.18 -17.27
CA GLY A 56 13.82 -16.13 -17.57
C GLY A 56 14.33 -14.71 -17.86
N VAL A 57 13.66 -13.68 -17.34
CA VAL A 57 14.07 -12.28 -17.54
C VAL A 57 15.41 -12.01 -16.87
N THR A 58 16.31 -11.33 -17.57
CA THR A 58 17.65 -11.01 -17.07
C THR A 58 17.67 -9.71 -16.27
N GLU A 59 18.64 -9.55 -15.36
CA GLU A 59 18.79 -8.37 -14.50
C GLU A 59 18.90 -7.04 -15.26
N LYS A 60 19.41 -7.09 -16.49
CA LYS A 60 19.50 -5.93 -17.39
C LYS A 60 18.16 -5.22 -17.61
N TYR A 61 17.04 -5.96 -17.50
CA TYR A 61 15.69 -5.42 -17.73
C TYR A 61 15.00 -4.96 -16.44
N ARG A 62 15.69 -4.96 -15.30
CA ARG A 62 15.11 -4.53 -14.03
C ARG A 62 14.60 -3.08 -14.07
N GLU A 63 15.38 -2.16 -14.65
CA GLU A 63 14.96 -0.75 -14.79
C GLU A 63 13.72 -0.59 -15.67
N VAL A 64 13.59 -1.42 -16.72
CA VAL A 64 12.39 -1.43 -17.57
C VAL A 64 11.20 -1.93 -16.78
N PHE A 65 11.37 -2.99 -15.99
CA PHE A 65 10.34 -3.50 -15.11
C PHE A 65 9.90 -2.47 -14.07
N GLU A 66 10.82 -1.77 -13.45
CA GLU A 66 10.52 -0.72 -12.44
C GLU A 66 9.66 0.41 -13.04
N LYS A 67 9.85 0.73 -14.30
CA LYS A 67 9.02 1.74 -15.01
C LYS A 67 7.61 1.26 -15.32
N ILE A 68 7.42 -0.02 -15.62
CA ILE A 68 6.10 -0.59 -15.96
C ILE A 68 5.37 -1.19 -14.77
N SER A 69 6.08 -1.48 -13.68
CA SER A 69 5.53 -2.17 -12.51
C SER A 69 4.40 -1.40 -11.81
N PRO A 70 4.40 -0.06 -11.66
CA PRO A 70 3.29 0.66 -11.07
C PRO A 70 1.99 0.44 -11.84
N GLU A 71 2.05 0.47 -13.16
CA GLU A 71 0.90 0.19 -14.03
C GLU A 71 0.46 -1.27 -13.94
N LEU A 72 1.42 -2.19 -13.86
CA LEU A 72 1.18 -3.62 -13.76
C LEU A 72 0.49 -4.00 -12.45
N ILE A 73 0.86 -3.35 -11.35
CA ILE A 73 0.35 -3.63 -10.01
C ILE A 73 -0.98 -2.92 -9.76
N ALA A 74 -1.08 -1.66 -10.13
CA ALA A 74 -2.24 -0.81 -9.83
C ALA A 74 -3.27 -0.80 -10.96
N GLY A 75 -2.88 -1.11 -12.20
CA GLY A 75 -3.75 -1.08 -13.38
C GLY A 75 -4.76 -2.23 -13.39
N ARG A 76 -6.01 -1.87 -13.67
CA ARG A 76 -7.05 -2.82 -14.05
C ARG A 76 -7.06 -2.92 -15.57
N TYR A 77 -6.46 -3.93 -16.15
CA TYR A 77 -6.61 -4.32 -17.57
C TYR A 77 -5.86 -3.58 -18.70
N ALA A 78 -5.49 -4.39 -19.64
CA ALA A 78 -5.46 -4.37 -21.10
C ALA A 78 -4.36 -3.62 -21.85
N GLY A 79 -3.65 -2.65 -21.33
CA GLY A 79 -2.57 -2.00 -22.09
C GLY A 79 -1.17 -2.51 -21.71
N ASN A 80 -1.00 -2.89 -20.47
CA ASN A 80 0.29 -3.17 -19.85
C ASN A 80 0.75 -4.61 -20.01
N ASP A 81 -0.18 -5.54 -20.28
CA ASP A 81 0.14 -6.93 -20.62
C ASP A 81 1.02 -7.03 -21.86
N LYS A 82 0.76 -6.18 -22.87
CA LYS A 82 1.57 -6.11 -24.09
C LYS A 82 2.98 -5.57 -23.80
N ALA A 83 3.10 -4.58 -22.91
CA ALA A 83 4.41 -4.02 -22.54
C ALA A 83 5.23 -5.05 -21.76
N LEU A 84 4.60 -5.78 -20.84
CA LEU A 84 5.24 -6.86 -20.11
C LEU A 84 5.67 -8.00 -21.02
N LEU A 85 4.78 -8.47 -21.91
CA LEU A 85 5.10 -9.52 -22.86
C LEU A 85 6.26 -9.11 -23.78
N LYS A 86 6.25 -7.87 -24.27
CA LYS A 86 7.33 -7.32 -25.10
C LYS A 86 8.66 -7.31 -24.35
N MET A 87 8.69 -6.83 -23.11
CA MET A 87 9.88 -6.84 -22.26
C MET A 87 10.41 -8.27 -22.06
N ILE A 88 9.52 -9.24 -21.80
CA ILE A 88 9.91 -10.64 -21.61
C ILE A 88 10.53 -11.20 -22.89
N GLN A 89 9.92 -10.98 -24.06
CA GLN A 89 10.42 -11.45 -25.35
C GLN A 89 11.75 -10.79 -25.74
N GLU A 90 11.93 -9.52 -25.43
CA GLU A 90 13.22 -8.83 -25.64
C GLU A 90 14.32 -9.37 -24.72
N SER A 91 13.97 -9.71 -23.48
CA SER A 91 14.91 -10.27 -22.50
C SER A 91 15.22 -11.73 -22.73
N ASN A 92 14.23 -12.51 -23.12
CA ASN A 92 14.30 -13.95 -23.38
C ASN A 92 13.53 -14.30 -24.67
N PRO A 93 14.17 -14.23 -25.85
CA PRO A 93 13.54 -14.57 -27.12
C PRO A 93 13.04 -16.03 -27.21
N ALA A 94 13.57 -16.92 -26.36
CA ALA A 94 13.16 -18.32 -26.29
C ALA A 94 11.95 -18.55 -25.35
N PHE A 95 11.38 -17.51 -24.77
CA PHE A 95 10.21 -17.63 -23.88
C PHE A 95 9.00 -18.18 -24.64
N ASP A 96 8.43 -19.27 -24.12
CA ASP A 96 7.22 -19.87 -24.68
C ASP A 96 5.99 -19.02 -24.29
N VAL A 97 5.42 -18.32 -25.26
CA VAL A 97 4.25 -17.44 -25.08
C VAL A 97 3.04 -18.19 -24.48
N ARG A 98 2.94 -19.51 -24.68
CA ARG A 98 1.88 -20.33 -24.06
C ARG A 98 1.94 -20.37 -22.52
N LEU A 99 3.10 -20.05 -21.95
CA LEU A 99 3.29 -19.94 -20.50
C LEU A 99 2.90 -18.56 -19.96
N TYR A 100 2.58 -17.62 -20.83
CA TYR A 100 2.29 -16.23 -20.43
C TYR A 100 1.07 -16.13 -19.52
N ASP A 101 0.00 -16.87 -19.80
CA ASP A 101 -1.21 -16.88 -18.96
C ASP A 101 -0.90 -17.37 -17.54
N LYS A 102 -0.07 -18.41 -17.41
CA LYS A 102 0.35 -18.91 -16.11
C LYS A 102 1.21 -17.91 -15.35
N LEU A 103 2.07 -17.19 -16.06
CA LEU A 103 2.86 -16.10 -15.51
C LEU A 103 1.93 -14.98 -14.99
N MET A 104 0.93 -14.59 -15.81
CA MET A 104 -0.03 -13.55 -15.44
C MET A 104 -0.87 -13.93 -14.21
N GLN A 105 -1.26 -15.19 -14.05
CA GLN A 105 -1.89 -15.67 -12.81
C GLN A 105 -1.00 -15.43 -11.59
N SER A 106 0.31 -15.69 -11.71
CA SER A 106 1.26 -15.42 -10.62
C SER A 106 1.39 -13.92 -10.34
N VAL A 107 1.37 -13.09 -11.37
CA VAL A 107 1.39 -11.62 -11.24
C VAL A 107 0.10 -11.13 -10.55
N GLU A 108 -1.05 -11.67 -10.90
CA GLU A 108 -2.35 -11.31 -10.27
C GLU A 108 -2.38 -11.62 -8.79
N VAL A 109 -1.80 -12.74 -8.37
CA VAL A 109 -1.65 -13.06 -6.95
C VAL A 109 -0.85 -11.96 -6.23
N GLN A 110 0.27 -11.52 -6.81
CA GLN A 110 1.07 -10.44 -6.22
C GLN A 110 0.32 -9.10 -6.21
N ARG A 111 -0.48 -8.83 -7.26
CA ARG A 111 -1.36 -7.66 -7.31
C ARG A 111 -2.40 -7.65 -6.19
N ALA A 112 -3.00 -8.81 -5.90
CA ALA A 112 -3.95 -8.94 -4.80
C ALA A 112 -3.29 -8.67 -3.43
N TYR A 113 -2.09 -9.20 -3.21
CA TYR A 113 -1.30 -8.91 -2.00
C TYR A 113 -0.95 -7.42 -1.89
N PHE A 114 -0.53 -6.79 -2.98
CA PHE A 114 -0.24 -5.37 -3.02
C PHE A 114 -1.47 -4.54 -2.61
N ASN A 115 -2.61 -4.79 -3.25
CA ASN A 115 -3.85 -4.06 -2.96
C ASN A 115 -4.26 -4.22 -1.49
N SER A 116 -4.18 -5.43 -0.95
CA SER A 116 -4.46 -5.69 0.46
C SER A 116 -3.49 -4.94 1.38
N ALA A 117 -2.20 -4.94 1.05
CA ALA A 117 -1.19 -4.22 1.82
C ALA A 117 -1.42 -2.70 1.77
N GLN A 118 -1.75 -2.15 0.61
CA GLN A 118 -2.05 -0.74 0.44
C GLN A 118 -3.32 -0.32 1.21
N GLN A 119 -4.39 -1.13 1.15
CA GLN A 119 -5.60 -0.88 1.94
C GLN A 119 -5.31 -0.87 3.44
N ARG A 120 -4.53 -1.85 3.93
CA ARG A 120 -4.13 -1.89 5.33
C ARG A 120 -3.33 -0.65 5.74
N MET A 121 -2.45 -0.16 4.87
CA MET A 121 -1.70 1.09 5.13
C MET A 121 -2.65 2.28 5.29
N LEU A 122 -3.65 2.41 4.41
CA LEU A 122 -4.64 3.47 4.50
C LEU A 122 -5.51 3.36 5.77
N ASP A 123 -5.84 2.14 6.21
CA ASP A 123 -6.57 1.91 7.45
C ASP A 123 -5.76 2.35 8.67
N ILE A 124 -4.46 2.06 8.71
CA ILE A 124 -3.55 2.49 9.77
C ILE A 124 -3.47 4.02 9.84
N ILE A 125 -3.33 4.68 8.68
CA ILE A 125 -3.29 6.15 8.59
C ILE A 125 -4.59 6.75 9.11
N ARG A 126 -5.74 6.21 8.69
CA ARG A 126 -7.07 6.66 9.14
C ARG A 126 -7.27 6.45 10.64
N GLU A 127 -6.89 5.28 11.17
CA GLU A 127 -6.98 5.01 12.60
C GLU A 127 -6.12 5.98 13.40
N ARG A 128 -4.91 6.25 12.93
CA ARG A 128 -4.01 7.21 13.56
C ARG A 128 -4.56 8.65 13.50
N ALA A 129 -5.10 9.06 12.36
CA ALA A 129 -5.76 10.37 12.24
C ALA A 129 -6.93 10.50 13.24
N THR A 130 -7.79 9.49 13.31
CA THR A 130 -8.87 9.43 14.30
C THR A 130 -8.37 9.53 15.73
N LEU A 131 -7.26 8.86 16.06
CA LEU A 131 -6.64 8.91 17.38
C LEU A 131 -6.20 10.33 17.75
N ILE A 132 -5.63 11.07 16.80
CA ILE A 132 -5.09 12.42 16.99
C ILE A 132 -6.21 13.48 17.01
N GLU A 133 -7.25 13.29 16.20
CA GLU A 133 -8.35 14.24 16.04
C GLU A 133 -9.47 14.04 17.08
N SER A 134 -9.52 12.88 17.75
CA SER A 134 -10.57 12.55 18.72
C SER A 134 -10.57 13.50 19.91
N MET A 135 -11.70 14.16 20.16
CA MET A 135 -11.90 15.02 21.34
C MET A 135 -12.48 14.19 22.51
N PRO A 136 -12.12 14.52 23.76
CA PRO A 136 -11.12 15.50 24.21
C PRO A 136 -9.69 14.95 24.28
N TRP A 137 -9.46 13.69 23.96
CA TRP A 137 -8.23 12.96 24.28
C TRP A 137 -7.14 13.02 23.20
N GLY A 138 -7.45 13.51 21.99
CA GLY A 138 -6.48 13.60 20.91
C GLY A 138 -5.29 14.53 21.19
N TRP A 139 -5.50 15.55 22.00
CA TRP A 139 -4.44 16.52 22.35
C TRP A 139 -3.41 16.00 23.36
N VAL A 140 -3.66 14.88 24.05
CA VAL A 140 -2.63 14.23 24.88
C VAL A 140 -1.63 13.40 24.06
N VAL A 141 -1.88 13.21 22.76
CA VAL A 141 -0.96 12.53 21.86
C VAL A 141 0.22 13.45 21.54
N LEU A 142 1.42 13.02 21.90
CA LEU A 142 2.64 13.83 21.78
C LEU A 142 3.09 13.98 20.33
N ASN A 143 3.09 12.88 19.56
CA ASN A 143 3.49 12.93 18.17
C ASN A 143 2.28 13.08 17.25
N ARG A 144 2.13 14.27 16.68
CA ARG A 144 1.03 14.64 15.77
C ARG A 144 1.46 14.74 14.31
N LYS A 145 2.76 14.48 13.99
CA LYS A 145 3.26 14.53 12.63
C LYS A 145 2.54 13.48 11.78
N GLU A 146 2.00 13.88 10.65
CA GLU A 146 1.33 12.98 9.72
C GLU A 146 2.27 11.92 9.15
N ILE A 147 1.72 10.75 8.81
CA ILE A 147 2.41 9.72 8.06
C ILE A 147 2.23 10.06 6.59
N GLU A 148 3.33 10.45 5.94
CA GLU A 148 3.33 10.71 4.51
C GLU A 148 3.28 9.38 3.76
N TYR A 149 2.21 9.16 3.01
CA TYR A 149 2.06 8.00 2.13
C TYR A 149 1.30 8.38 0.88
N THR A 150 1.92 8.13 -0.27
CA THR A 150 1.28 8.34 -1.57
C THR A 150 0.75 7.00 -2.07
N VAL A 151 -0.55 6.95 -2.35
CA VAL A 151 -1.19 5.77 -2.93
C VAL A 151 -0.60 5.50 -4.31
N ILE A 152 -0.08 4.29 -4.50
CA ILE A 152 0.40 3.84 -5.80
C ILE A 152 -0.83 3.42 -6.61
N SER A 153 -1.09 4.16 -7.68
CA SER A 153 -2.21 3.93 -8.60
C SER A 153 -1.73 4.03 -10.05
N SER A 154 -2.47 3.42 -10.97
CA SER A 154 -2.16 3.55 -12.39
C SER A 154 -2.39 4.98 -12.89
N THR A 155 -1.70 5.36 -13.97
CA THR A 155 -1.91 6.66 -14.64
C THR A 155 -3.36 6.83 -15.06
N ALA A 156 -4.01 5.80 -15.59
CA ALA A 156 -5.42 5.82 -15.93
C ALA A 156 -6.31 6.13 -14.70
N THR A 157 -6.02 5.52 -13.54
CA THR A 157 -6.74 5.83 -12.29
C THR A 157 -6.51 7.26 -11.85
N GLN A 158 -5.27 7.77 -11.97
CA GLN A 158 -4.94 9.15 -11.64
C GLN A 158 -5.65 10.14 -12.56
N ASP A 159 -5.72 9.85 -13.86
CA ASP A 159 -6.41 10.67 -14.85
C ASP A 159 -7.92 10.73 -14.57
N VAL A 160 -8.56 9.61 -14.24
CA VAL A 160 -9.97 9.58 -13.80
C VAL A 160 -10.19 10.41 -12.55
N LEU A 161 -9.30 10.31 -11.55
CA LEU A 161 -9.40 11.11 -10.33
C LEU A 161 -9.23 12.62 -10.60
N ASN A 162 -8.31 12.98 -11.49
CA ASN A 162 -8.03 14.36 -11.85
C ASN A 162 -9.13 14.97 -12.73
N THR A 163 -9.62 14.24 -13.71
CA THR A 163 -10.63 14.71 -14.66
C THR A 163 -12.06 14.55 -14.16
N ARG A 164 -12.28 13.68 -13.16
CA ARG A 164 -13.59 13.24 -12.66
C ARG A 164 -14.52 12.71 -13.78
N ARG A 165 -13.94 12.16 -14.83
CA ARG A 165 -14.63 11.51 -15.93
C ARG A 165 -14.18 10.05 -15.97
N GLU A 166 -15.14 9.15 -16.05
CA GLU A 166 -14.88 7.75 -16.37
C GLU A 166 -14.61 7.64 -17.86
N ASP A 167 -13.56 6.89 -18.22
CA ASP A 167 -13.36 6.50 -19.61
C ASP A 167 -14.50 5.57 -20.04
N ASN A 168 -15.10 5.86 -21.19
CA ASN A 168 -16.07 4.96 -21.79
C ASN A 168 -15.37 3.64 -22.13
N ILE A 169 -15.68 2.61 -21.37
CA ILE A 169 -15.25 1.25 -21.69
C ILE A 169 -16.10 0.78 -22.85
N GLU A 170 -15.56 0.81 -24.07
CA GLU A 170 -16.15 0.08 -25.19
C GLU A 170 -15.97 -1.41 -24.93
N LEU A 171 -17.03 -2.07 -24.48
CA LEU A 171 -17.04 -3.49 -24.16
C LEU A 171 -17.05 -4.39 -25.40
N PHE A 172 -17.29 -3.84 -26.57
CA PHE A 172 -17.34 -4.58 -27.84
C PHE A 172 -16.85 -3.69 -29.01
N SER A 173 -15.68 -3.98 -29.50
CA SER A 173 -15.23 -3.59 -30.85
C SER A 173 -14.56 -4.78 -31.51
#